data_372784bf01bd58f24e419d5d5e9a8801
#
_entry.id   372784bf01bd58f24e419d5d5e9a8801
#
_cell.length_a   1.000
_cell.length_b   1.000
_cell.length_c   1.000
_cell.angle_alpha   90.00
_cell.angle_beta   90.00
_cell.angle_gamma   90.00
#
_symmetry.space_group_name_H-M   'P 1'
#
loop_
_entity.id
_entity.type
_entity.pdbx_description
1 polymer ?
#
loop_
_entity_poly.entity_id
_entity_poly.type
_entity_poly.pdbx_seq_one_letter_code
_entity_poly.pdbx_strand_id
1 'polypeptide(L)'
;MAGKWRVVSADGSDVLAIKRDLGEARLVRDALQAKVTARRTGPGTVPDATDLNQREAAAAPLVALPVVKEEVLDRLAAGKSRIRWRGWLGLIAGLLLGSAGTLAVWQRGRRSPHVVARAGISRTFQNIRLFSSMSALENVLVGLDRTIPGGVFSMLLRTPANRRAEAEARQKAIAALDFVGLSGDANRIAGQLPYGDQRRLEIARALATGAKLILLDEPAAGMNPNEAADLAGLVERIRDRGVTVLLIEHHMNVVMRISDRIAVLDHGTKIAEGTPAEVRRDEKVIEAYLGGEG
;
A
#
# COMPACT_ATOMS: atom_id res chain seq x y z
N MET A 1 -45.41 -45.74 -9.75
CA MET A 1 -45.64 -44.37 -10.26
C MET A 1 -45.10 -44.30 -11.69
N ALA A 2 -46.00 -44.18 -12.69
CA ALA A 2 -45.57 -44.01 -14.08
C ALA A 2 -44.96 -42.63 -14.24
N GLY A 3 -43.63 -42.57 -14.45
CA GLY A 3 -42.95 -41.30 -14.65
C GLY A 3 -43.28 -40.70 -16.01
N LYS A 4 -43.35 -39.38 -16.07
CA LYS A 4 -43.55 -38.65 -17.33
C LYS A 4 -42.26 -38.64 -18.16
N TRP A 5 -42.40 -38.78 -19.47
CA TRP A 5 -41.33 -38.73 -20.46
C TRP A 5 -41.42 -37.44 -21.25
N ARG A 6 -40.25 -36.80 -21.48
CA ARG A 6 -40.17 -35.60 -22.31
C ARG A 6 -39.29 -35.85 -23.53
N VAL A 7 -39.73 -35.32 -24.67
CA VAL A 7 -38.91 -35.22 -25.87
C VAL A 7 -38.33 -33.82 -25.86
N VAL A 8 -37.02 -33.70 -25.88
CA VAL A 8 -36.30 -32.41 -25.79
C VAL A 8 -35.55 -32.13 -27.06
N SER A 9 -35.19 -30.84 -27.32
CA SER A 9 -34.33 -30.45 -28.39
C SER A 9 -32.92 -31.05 -28.22
N ALA A 10 -32.13 -31.09 -29.29
CA ALA A 10 -30.81 -31.73 -29.28
C ALA A 10 -29.84 -31.04 -28.29
N ASP A 11 -30.01 -29.74 -28.01
CA ASP A 11 -29.25 -28.95 -27.03
C ASP A 11 -29.85 -29.00 -25.61
N GLY A 12 -30.99 -29.63 -25.43
CA GLY A 12 -31.68 -29.76 -24.16
C GLY A 12 -32.42 -28.51 -23.69
N SER A 13 -32.45 -27.43 -24.52
CA SER A 13 -33.03 -26.14 -24.13
C SER A 13 -34.57 -26.15 -24.14
N ASP A 14 -35.19 -26.86 -25.08
CA ASP A 14 -36.63 -26.83 -25.30
C ASP A 14 -37.28 -28.21 -25.03
N VAL A 15 -38.43 -28.20 -24.39
CA VAL A 15 -39.28 -29.38 -24.23
C VAL A 15 -40.28 -29.44 -25.38
N LEU A 16 -40.07 -30.39 -26.29
CA LEU A 16 -40.88 -30.53 -27.48
C LEU A 16 -42.18 -31.31 -27.24
N ALA A 17 -42.20 -32.28 -26.32
CA ALA A 17 -43.40 -32.99 -25.91
C ALA A 17 -43.22 -33.62 -24.52
N ILE A 18 -44.34 -33.76 -23.79
CA ILE A 18 -44.41 -34.47 -22.52
C ILE A 18 -45.42 -35.63 -22.68
N LYS A 19 -44.95 -36.86 -22.41
CA LYS A 19 -45.76 -38.06 -22.52
C LYS A 19 -45.63 -38.92 -21.27
N ARG A 20 -46.71 -39.63 -20.92
CA ARG A 20 -46.75 -40.53 -19.74
C ARG A 20 -46.10 -41.88 -20.01
N ASP A 21 -46.16 -42.34 -21.28
CA ASP A 21 -45.57 -43.60 -21.68
C ASP A 21 -44.33 -43.39 -22.56
N LEU A 22 -43.33 -44.25 -22.37
CA LEU A 22 -42.08 -44.21 -23.16
C LEU A 22 -42.36 -44.52 -24.66
N GLY A 23 -43.30 -45.41 -24.95
CA GLY A 23 -43.68 -45.73 -26.33
C GLY A 23 -44.24 -44.51 -27.05
N GLU A 24 -45.18 -43.80 -26.42
CA GLU A 24 -45.74 -42.57 -26.99
C GLU A 24 -44.66 -41.45 -27.15
N ALA A 25 -43.77 -41.35 -26.21
CA ALA A 25 -42.69 -40.36 -26.32
C ALA A 25 -41.74 -40.68 -27.50
N ARG A 26 -41.45 -41.92 -27.74
CA ARG A 26 -40.67 -42.37 -28.93
C ARG A 26 -41.38 -42.09 -30.23
N LEU A 27 -42.67 -42.38 -30.33
CA LEU A 27 -43.49 -42.09 -31.53
C LEU A 27 -43.53 -40.59 -31.85
N VAL A 28 -43.70 -39.75 -30.83
CA VAL A 28 -43.65 -38.27 -31.01
C VAL A 28 -42.26 -37.80 -31.45
N ARG A 29 -41.21 -38.38 -30.89
CA ARG A 29 -39.84 -38.12 -31.30
C ARG A 29 -39.63 -38.44 -32.79
N ASP A 30 -40.02 -39.64 -33.21
CA ASP A 30 -39.84 -40.13 -34.55
C ASP A 30 -40.65 -39.29 -35.56
N ALA A 31 -41.90 -38.90 -35.18
CA ALA A 31 -42.73 -37.98 -35.98
C ALA A 31 -42.13 -36.56 -36.11
N LEU A 32 -41.54 -36.02 -35.05
CA LEU A 32 -40.86 -34.73 -35.08
C LEU A 32 -39.58 -34.79 -35.92
N GLN A 33 -38.84 -35.88 -35.81
CA GLN A 33 -37.65 -36.16 -36.59
C GLN A 33 -37.98 -36.26 -38.09
N ALA A 34 -39.03 -37.00 -38.45
CA ALA A 34 -39.56 -37.11 -39.81
C ALA A 34 -39.96 -35.71 -40.38
N LYS A 35 -40.65 -34.87 -39.59
CA LYS A 35 -40.99 -33.51 -39.97
C LYS A 35 -39.80 -32.62 -40.21
N VAL A 36 -38.74 -32.73 -39.40
CA VAL A 36 -37.49 -31.98 -39.59
C VAL A 36 -36.79 -32.41 -40.85
N THR A 37 -36.76 -33.70 -41.12
CA THR A 37 -36.19 -34.27 -42.39
C THR A 37 -37.00 -33.83 -43.59
N ALA A 38 -38.34 -33.91 -43.58
CA ALA A 38 -39.20 -33.46 -44.66
C ALA A 38 -39.10 -31.95 -44.97
N ARG A 39 -38.84 -31.12 -43.95
CA ARG A 39 -38.66 -29.68 -44.10
C ARG A 39 -37.32 -29.30 -44.75
N ARG A 40 -36.30 -30.20 -44.65
CA ARG A 40 -35.00 -30.06 -45.33
C ARG A 40 -35.00 -30.46 -46.79
N THR A 41 -35.92 -31.35 -47.17
CA THR A 41 -36.00 -31.89 -48.53
C THR A 41 -36.95 -31.14 -49.46
N GLY A 42 -37.66 -30.07 -49.05
CA GLY A 42 -38.52 -29.21 -49.86
C GLY A 42 -39.55 -29.96 -50.71
N PRO A 43 -40.80 -29.45 -50.91
CA PRO A 43 -41.74 -30.08 -51.78
C PRO A 43 -41.33 -29.84 -53.27
N GLY A 44 -40.90 -30.85 -53.97
CA GLY A 44 -40.85 -30.72 -55.43
C GLY A 44 -39.79 -31.45 -56.25
N THR A 45 -38.82 -32.14 -55.67
CA THR A 45 -37.88 -32.95 -56.44
C THR A 45 -37.80 -34.35 -55.88
N VAL A 46 -38.21 -35.36 -56.66
CA VAL A 46 -37.85 -36.76 -56.42
C VAL A 46 -36.34 -36.88 -56.75
N PRO A 47 -35.48 -37.06 -55.76
CA PRO A 47 -34.04 -37.14 -56.04
C PRO A 47 -33.72 -38.47 -56.69
N ASP A 48 -32.88 -38.42 -57.72
CA ASP A 48 -32.27 -39.60 -58.32
C ASP A 48 -31.46 -40.36 -57.25
N ALA A 49 -31.52 -41.69 -57.25
CA ALA A 49 -30.89 -42.54 -56.23
C ALA A 49 -29.38 -42.28 -56.02
N THR A 50 -28.70 -41.75 -57.00
CA THR A 50 -27.28 -41.38 -56.97
C THR A 50 -27.02 -40.08 -56.17
N ASP A 51 -27.99 -39.18 -56.16
CA ASP A 51 -27.90 -37.88 -55.44
C ASP A 51 -28.23 -38.03 -53.95
N LEU A 52 -29.00 -39.09 -53.57
CA LEU A 52 -29.30 -39.41 -52.17
C LEU A 52 -28.06 -39.91 -51.43
N ASN A 53 -27.25 -40.77 -52.03
CA ASN A 53 -26.01 -41.28 -51.41
C ASN A 53 -24.92 -40.20 -51.20
N GLN A 54 -24.85 -39.20 -52.08
CA GLN A 54 -23.91 -38.09 -51.92
C GLN A 54 -24.39 -37.05 -50.90
N ARG A 55 -25.72 -36.90 -50.76
CA ARG A 55 -26.33 -36.01 -49.76
C ARG A 55 -26.34 -36.61 -48.37
N GLU A 56 -26.46 -37.94 -48.22
CA GLU A 56 -26.31 -38.64 -46.94
C GLU A 56 -24.87 -38.57 -46.42
N ALA A 57 -23.88 -38.59 -47.28
CA ALA A 57 -22.46 -38.42 -46.92
C ALA A 57 -22.10 -36.99 -46.51
N ALA A 58 -22.86 -35.98 -47.01
CA ALA A 58 -22.62 -34.56 -46.74
C ALA A 58 -23.51 -34.00 -45.62
N ALA A 59 -24.56 -34.72 -45.18
CA ALA A 59 -25.39 -34.32 -44.09
C ALA A 59 -24.73 -34.69 -42.77
N ALA A 60 -24.41 -33.64 -41.94
CA ALA A 60 -24.03 -33.87 -40.56
C ALA A 60 -25.04 -34.84 -39.91
N PRO A 61 -24.59 -35.83 -39.13
CA PRO A 61 -25.47 -36.86 -38.58
C PRO A 61 -26.65 -36.20 -37.89
N LEU A 62 -27.87 -36.53 -38.30
CA LEU A 62 -29.10 -36.10 -37.60
C LEU A 62 -29.01 -36.61 -36.16
N VAL A 63 -28.73 -35.72 -35.26
CA VAL A 63 -28.70 -36.05 -33.83
C VAL A 63 -30.11 -36.49 -33.47
N ALA A 64 -30.28 -37.77 -33.10
CA ALA A 64 -31.56 -38.31 -32.69
C ALA A 64 -32.08 -37.57 -31.47
N LEU A 65 -33.30 -37.09 -31.53
CA LEU A 65 -33.93 -36.39 -30.38
C LEU A 65 -33.96 -37.32 -29.14
N PRO A 66 -33.35 -36.95 -28.03
CA PRO A 66 -33.33 -37.80 -26.86
C PRO A 66 -34.72 -37.85 -26.20
N VAL A 67 -35.08 -39.04 -25.72
CA VAL A 67 -36.25 -39.24 -24.88
C VAL A 67 -35.77 -39.45 -23.46
N VAL A 68 -36.00 -38.47 -22.60
CA VAL A 68 -35.47 -38.46 -21.24
C VAL A 68 -36.62 -38.47 -20.22
N LYS A 69 -36.47 -39.27 -19.14
CA LYS A 69 -37.44 -39.31 -18.05
C LYS A 69 -37.41 -37.95 -17.31
N GLU A 70 -38.59 -37.41 -16.99
CA GLU A 70 -38.75 -36.09 -16.35
C GLU A 70 -37.93 -35.96 -15.07
N GLU A 71 -37.86 -37.03 -14.30
CA GLU A 71 -37.07 -37.09 -13.05
C GLU A 71 -35.57 -36.85 -13.24
N VAL A 72 -35.01 -37.25 -14.39
CA VAL A 72 -33.59 -37.03 -14.71
C VAL A 72 -33.34 -35.56 -15.08
N LEU A 73 -34.26 -34.94 -15.81
CA LEU A 73 -34.18 -33.52 -16.15
C LEU A 73 -34.27 -32.63 -14.90
N ASP A 74 -35.13 -32.96 -13.95
CA ASP A 74 -35.26 -32.22 -12.71
C ASP A 74 -34.01 -32.34 -11.84
N ARG A 75 -33.38 -33.52 -11.81
CA ARG A 75 -32.07 -33.69 -11.12
C ARG A 75 -30.95 -32.89 -11.78
N LEU A 76 -30.93 -32.84 -13.11
CA LEU A 76 -29.92 -32.04 -13.85
C LEU A 76 -30.15 -30.53 -13.64
N ALA A 77 -31.40 -30.07 -13.62
CA ALA A 77 -31.74 -28.67 -13.34
C ALA A 77 -31.36 -28.26 -11.91
N ALA A 78 -31.63 -29.13 -10.93
CA ALA A 78 -31.23 -28.92 -9.53
C ALA A 78 -29.69 -28.88 -9.36
N GLY A 79 -28.97 -29.70 -10.14
CA GLY A 79 -27.50 -29.68 -10.17
C GLY A 79 -26.95 -28.38 -10.69
N LYS A 80 -27.49 -27.82 -11.80
CA LYS A 80 -27.10 -26.54 -12.37
C LYS A 80 -27.30 -25.36 -11.40
N SER A 81 -28.38 -25.35 -10.64
CA SER A 81 -28.63 -24.29 -9.66
C SER A 81 -27.63 -24.33 -8.50
N ARG A 82 -27.29 -25.51 -7.98
CA ARG A 82 -26.30 -25.69 -6.91
C ARG A 82 -24.87 -25.22 -7.33
N ILE A 83 -24.48 -25.51 -8.57
CA ILE A 83 -23.16 -25.08 -9.11
C ILE A 83 -23.09 -23.55 -9.22
N ARG A 84 -24.18 -22.92 -9.67
CA ARG A 84 -24.25 -21.44 -9.76
C ARG A 84 -24.15 -20.80 -8.38
N TRP A 85 -24.88 -21.28 -7.39
CA TRP A 85 -24.82 -20.76 -6.02
C TRP A 85 -23.44 -20.92 -5.38
N ARG A 86 -22.79 -22.07 -5.58
CA ARG A 86 -21.40 -22.28 -5.10
C ARG A 86 -20.42 -21.33 -5.77
N GLY A 87 -20.61 -21.02 -7.04
CA GLY A 87 -19.82 -20.02 -7.76
C GLY A 87 -19.97 -18.61 -7.16
N TRP A 88 -21.21 -18.19 -6.89
CA TRP A 88 -21.48 -16.90 -6.25
C TRP A 88 -20.92 -16.82 -4.81
N LEU A 89 -21.06 -17.88 -4.02
CA LEU A 89 -20.48 -17.96 -2.68
C LEU A 89 -18.95 -17.88 -2.73
N GLY A 90 -18.31 -18.56 -3.68
CA GLY A 90 -16.86 -18.46 -3.89
C GLY A 90 -16.40 -17.05 -4.28
N LEU A 91 -17.15 -16.37 -5.14
CA LEU A 91 -16.89 -15.01 -5.56
C LEU A 91 -17.03 -14.02 -4.38
N ILE A 92 -18.09 -14.13 -3.60
CA ILE A 92 -18.32 -13.29 -2.41
C ILE A 92 -17.23 -13.55 -1.36
N ALA A 93 -16.92 -14.82 -1.09
CA ALA A 93 -15.85 -15.17 -0.15
C ALA A 93 -14.49 -14.64 -0.61
N GLY A 94 -14.15 -14.76 -1.91
CA GLY A 94 -12.94 -14.21 -2.49
C GLY A 94 -12.86 -12.68 -2.40
N LEU A 95 -13.99 -12.01 -2.61
CA LEU A 95 -14.10 -10.55 -2.50
C LEU A 95 -13.95 -10.07 -1.05
N LEU A 96 -14.55 -10.80 -0.09
CA LEU A 96 -14.41 -10.51 1.35
C LEU A 96 -12.99 -10.77 1.85
N LEU A 97 -12.35 -11.87 1.47
CA LEU A 97 -10.97 -12.18 1.82
C LEU A 97 -10.00 -11.20 1.17
N GLY A 98 -10.22 -10.86 -0.10
CA GLY A 98 -9.42 -9.85 -0.80
C GLY A 98 -9.54 -8.46 -0.19
N SER A 99 -10.76 -8.02 0.15
CA SER A 99 -10.97 -6.73 0.82
C SER A 99 -10.40 -6.70 2.24
N ALA A 100 -10.54 -7.78 3.02
CA ALA A 100 -9.92 -7.90 4.33
C ALA A 100 -8.38 -7.87 4.24
N GLY A 101 -7.80 -8.56 3.25
CA GLY A 101 -6.36 -8.54 2.97
C GLY A 101 -5.87 -7.15 2.59
N THR A 102 -6.56 -6.47 1.67
CA THR A 102 -6.20 -5.09 1.27
C THR A 102 -6.36 -4.11 2.43
N LEU A 103 -7.38 -4.24 3.26
CA LEU A 103 -7.58 -3.42 4.45
C LEU A 103 -6.46 -3.63 5.48
N ALA A 104 -6.05 -4.88 5.72
CA ALA A 104 -4.95 -5.22 6.61
C ALA A 104 -3.61 -4.66 6.12
N VAL A 105 -3.31 -4.77 4.82
CA VAL A 105 -2.12 -4.18 4.19
C VAL A 105 -2.18 -2.64 4.28
N TRP A 106 -3.33 -2.03 4.02
CA TRP A 106 -3.51 -0.59 4.11
C TRP A 106 -3.37 -0.06 5.55
N GLN A 107 -3.91 -0.77 6.56
CA GLN A 107 -3.71 -0.42 7.97
C GLN A 107 -2.24 -0.57 8.40
N ARG A 108 -1.54 -1.60 7.91
CA ARG A 108 -0.11 -1.79 8.15
C ARG A 108 0.72 -0.72 7.46
N GLY A 109 0.34 -0.32 6.26
CA GLY A 109 0.97 0.78 5.50
C GLY A 109 0.89 2.13 6.23
N ARG A 110 -0.19 2.39 6.97
CA ARG A 110 -0.36 3.62 7.77
C ARG A 110 0.63 3.75 8.94
N ARG A 111 1.22 2.64 9.40
CA ARG A 111 2.23 2.61 10.48
C ARG A 111 3.66 2.56 9.96
N SER A 112 3.86 2.66 8.66
CA SER A 112 5.20 2.61 8.07
C SER A 112 5.94 3.94 8.24
N PRO A 113 7.27 3.92 8.43
CA PRO A 113 8.08 5.11 8.68
C PRO A 113 7.91 6.22 7.64
N HIS A 114 7.69 5.86 6.38
CA HIS A 114 7.49 6.84 5.31
C HIS A 114 6.17 7.64 5.45
N VAL A 115 5.13 7.05 6.05
CA VAL A 115 3.86 7.76 6.33
C VAL A 115 4.06 8.75 7.46
N VAL A 116 4.79 8.36 8.52
CA VAL A 116 5.15 9.25 9.63
C VAL A 116 5.99 10.42 9.13
N ALA A 117 6.98 10.15 8.29
CA ALA A 117 7.79 11.18 7.65
C ALA A 117 6.95 12.11 6.75
N ARG A 118 5.94 11.57 6.03
CA ARG A 118 4.99 12.39 5.24
C ARG A 118 4.08 13.26 6.09
N ALA A 119 3.78 12.87 7.32
CA ALA A 119 3.04 13.68 8.27
C ALA A 119 3.87 14.87 8.82
N GLY A 120 5.15 14.97 8.45
CA GLY A 120 6.05 16.05 8.87
C GLY A 120 6.78 15.74 10.18
N ILE A 121 7.02 14.46 10.49
CA ILE A 121 7.78 14.04 11.66
C ILE A 121 9.14 13.53 11.17
N SER A 122 10.24 14.10 11.68
CA SER A 122 11.59 13.66 11.42
C SER A 122 12.29 13.27 12.72
N ARG A 123 13.14 12.26 12.69
CA ARG A 123 13.90 11.80 13.85
C ARG A 123 15.37 11.68 13.47
N THR A 124 16.25 12.25 14.31
CA THR A 124 17.67 11.89 14.32
C THR A 124 17.87 10.66 15.19
N PHE A 125 19.00 10.00 15.03
CA PHE A 125 19.34 8.81 15.84
C PHE A 125 20.48 9.15 16.77
N GLN A 126 20.60 8.44 17.89
CA GLN A 126 21.72 8.57 18.82
C GLN A 126 23.07 8.44 18.09
N ASN A 127 23.24 7.41 17.24
CA ASN A 127 24.36 7.28 16.33
C ASN A 127 24.09 8.03 15.04
N ILE A 128 25.00 8.93 14.65
CA ILE A 128 24.91 9.71 13.43
C ILE A 128 24.77 8.82 12.21
N ARG A 129 23.69 9.03 11.43
CA ARG A 129 23.40 8.27 10.21
C ARG A 129 23.48 9.18 8.98
N LEU A 130 24.70 9.54 8.59
CA LEU A 130 25.00 10.26 7.36
C LEU A 130 25.47 9.29 6.27
N PHE A 131 25.33 9.72 5.02
CA PHE A 131 26.00 9.10 3.89
C PHE A 131 27.44 9.63 3.88
N SER A 132 28.34 8.92 4.55
CA SER A 132 29.70 9.36 4.85
C SER A 132 30.56 9.64 3.62
N SER A 133 30.25 8.99 2.49
CA SER A 133 30.94 9.16 1.20
C SER A 133 30.36 10.29 0.33
N MET A 134 29.21 10.88 0.72
CA MET A 134 28.61 12.01 0.03
C MET A 134 29.03 13.33 0.66
N SER A 135 28.94 14.42 -0.11
CA SER A 135 29.14 15.78 0.40
C SER A 135 28.03 16.19 1.38
N ALA A 136 28.26 17.24 2.16
CA ALA A 136 27.24 17.81 3.04
C ALA A 136 25.99 18.22 2.25
N LEU A 137 26.17 18.86 1.09
CA LEU A 137 25.06 19.26 0.22
C LEU A 137 24.25 18.07 -0.28
N GLU A 138 24.92 17.01 -0.75
CA GLU A 138 24.24 15.79 -1.21
C GLU A 138 23.45 15.10 -0.10
N ASN A 139 23.99 15.05 1.13
CA ASN A 139 23.27 14.54 2.28
C ASN A 139 21.94 15.30 2.52
N VAL A 140 21.95 16.63 2.42
CA VAL A 140 20.72 17.43 2.58
C VAL A 140 19.78 17.24 1.40
N LEU A 141 20.28 17.13 0.17
CA LEU A 141 19.50 16.87 -1.03
C LEU A 141 18.72 15.54 -0.94
N VAL A 142 19.28 14.49 -0.33
CA VAL A 142 18.56 13.24 -0.04
C VAL A 142 17.34 13.50 0.83
N GLY A 143 17.41 14.43 1.78
CA GLY A 143 16.25 14.84 2.59
C GLY A 143 15.16 15.54 1.77
N LEU A 144 15.53 16.21 0.69
CA LEU A 144 14.63 16.93 -0.22
C LEU A 144 14.07 16.08 -1.37
N ASP A 145 14.59 14.89 -1.61
CA ASP A 145 14.20 14.02 -2.75
C ASP A 145 12.67 13.85 -2.86
N ARG A 146 11.97 13.77 -1.74
CA ARG A 146 10.51 13.71 -1.69
C ARG A 146 9.79 14.92 -2.28
N THR A 147 10.45 16.07 -2.35
CA THR A 147 9.86 17.33 -2.82
C THR A 147 10.08 17.54 -4.31
N ILE A 148 10.92 16.72 -4.94
CA ILE A 148 11.21 16.78 -6.37
C ILE A 148 10.14 15.99 -7.13
N PRO A 149 9.23 16.67 -7.87
CA PRO A 149 8.24 15.99 -8.66
C PRO A 149 8.90 15.35 -9.88
N GLY A 150 8.69 14.06 -10.11
CA GLY A 150 9.14 13.42 -11.33
C GLY A 150 9.16 11.90 -11.23
N GLY A 151 8.70 11.23 -12.29
CA GLY A 151 8.89 9.79 -12.47
C GLY A 151 10.24 9.52 -13.14
N VAL A 152 10.69 8.26 -13.13
CA VAL A 152 11.96 7.82 -13.74
C VAL A 152 12.14 8.33 -15.18
N PHE A 153 11.08 8.39 -15.97
CA PHE A 153 11.11 8.90 -17.34
C PHE A 153 11.39 10.41 -17.43
N SER A 154 10.86 11.24 -16.51
CA SER A 154 11.09 12.67 -16.50
C SER A 154 12.52 13.00 -16.05
N MET A 155 13.10 12.20 -15.18
CA MET A 155 14.51 12.28 -14.77
C MET A 155 15.43 11.90 -15.94
N LEU A 156 15.13 10.82 -16.65
CA LEU A 156 15.92 10.35 -17.81
C LEU A 156 15.93 11.38 -18.95
N LEU A 157 14.77 12.00 -19.21
CA LEU A 157 14.61 13.00 -20.28
C LEU A 157 15.08 14.42 -19.90
N ARG A 158 15.53 14.65 -18.65
CA ARG A 158 16.01 15.95 -18.14
C ARG A 158 15.10 17.12 -18.54
N THR A 159 13.80 16.97 -18.34
CA THR A 159 12.82 17.98 -18.72
C THR A 159 13.14 19.36 -18.08
N PRO A 160 12.74 20.50 -18.69
CA PRO A 160 12.94 21.83 -18.10
C PRO A 160 12.30 21.95 -16.70
N ALA A 161 11.17 21.29 -16.46
CA ALA A 161 10.51 21.22 -15.16
C ALA A 161 11.39 20.51 -14.10
N ASN A 162 12.05 19.42 -14.49
CA ASN A 162 12.94 18.68 -13.59
C ASN A 162 14.17 19.50 -13.23
N ARG A 163 14.78 20.20 -14.20
CA ARG A 163 15.91 21.10 -13.96
C ARG A 163 15.58 22.24 -13.00
N ARG A 164 14.37 22.83 -13.11
CA ARG A 164 13.89 23.85 -12.17
C ARG A 164 13.74 23.28 -10.78
N ALA A 165 13.10 22.12 -10.64
CA ALA A 165 12.92 21.44 -9.35
C ALA A 165 14.26 21.07 -8.68
N GLU A 166 15.24 20.60 -9.45
CA GLU A 166 16.61 20.34 -8.97
C GLU A 166 17.30 21.62 -8.49
N ALA A 167 17.18 22.71 -9.26
CA ALA A 167 17.75 24.02 -8.88
C ALA A 167 17.12 24.55 -7.58
N GLU A 168 15.79 24.45 -7.44
CA GLU A 168 15.08 24.85 -6.22
C GLU A 168 15.49 23.97 -5.02
N ALA A 169 15.59 22.64 -5.22
CA ALA A 169 16.05 21.73 -4.19
C ALA A 169 17.48 22.07 -3.73
N ARG A 170 18.35 22.37 -4.68
CA ARG A 170 19.73 22.80 -4.36
C ARG A 170 19.76 24.10 -3.55
N GLN A 171 18.95 25.11 -3.90
CA GLN A 171 18.83 26.34 -3.13
C GLN A 171 18.33 26.11 -1.72
N LYS A 172 17.30 25.27 -1.56
CA LYS A 172 16.78 24.85 -0.24
C LYS A 172 17.82 24.10 0.59
N ALA A 173 18.62 23.24 -0.05
CA ALA A 173 19.69 22.52 0.63
C ALA A 173 20.79 23.46 1.11
N ILE A 174 21.20 24.44 0.29
CA ILE A 174 22.18 25.47 0.66
C ILE A 174 21.64 26.30 1.84
N ALA A 175 20.38 26.74 1.78
CA ALA A 175 19.74 27.48 2.86
C ALA A 175 19.65 26.67 4.18
N ALA A 176 19.45 25.36 4.09
CA ALA A 176 19.46 24.48 5.27
C ALA A 176 20.87 24.35 5.85
N LEU A 177 21.91 24.24 5.02
CA LEU A 177 23.30 24.22 5.47
C LEU A 177 23.72 25.56 6.10
N ASP A 178 23.29 26.65 5.50
CA ASP A 178 23.54 28.01 6.04
C ASP A 178 22.91 28.17 7.43
N PHE A 179 21.68 27.71 7.57
CA PHE A 179 20.95 27.76 8.85
C PHE A 179 21.66 27.03 10.01
N VAL A 180 22.32 25.92 9.71
CA VAL A 180 23.07 25.16 10.73
C VAL A 180 24.55 25.61 10.82
N GLY A 181 24.97 26.57 10.02
CA GLY A 181 26.35 27.13 10.02
C GLY A 181 27.37 26.30 9.23
N LEU A 182 26.92 25.57 8.21
CA LEU A 182 27.76 24.68 7.37
C LEU A 182 27.86 25.15 5.90
N SER A 183 27.57 26.41 5.63
CA SER A 183 27.64 26.96 4.26
C SER A 183 29.02 26.80 3.60
N GLY A 184 30.09 26.98 4.35
CA GLY A 184 31.48 26.84 3.89
C GLY A 184 31.87 25.38 3.58
N ASP A 185 31.20 24.41 4.16
CA ASP A 185 31.51 22.99 4.05
C ASP A 185 30.55 22.23 3.11
N ALA A 186 29.74 22.95 2.32
CA ALA A 186 28.70 22.33 1.45
C ALA A 186 29.24 21.22 0.54
N ASN A 187 30.45 21.38 0.01
CA ASN A 187 31.11 20.41 -0.89
C ASN A 187 32.02 19.42 -0.14
N ARG A 188 32.21 19.58 1.17
CA ARG A 188 33.05 18.68 1.97
C ARG A 188 32.35 17.33 2.17
N ILE A 189 33.12 16.27 2.13
CA ILE A 189 32.64 14.90 2.39
C ILE A 189 32.18 14.81 3.84
N ALA A 190 30.95 14.32 4.05
CA ALA A 190 30.30 14.31 5.36
C ALA A 190 31.09 13.53 6.41
N GLY A 191 31.71 12.41 6.03
CA GLY A 191 32.56 11.62 6.94
C GLY A 191 33.85 12.31 7.38
N GLN A 192 34.25 13.43 6.73
CA GLN A 192 35.47 14.23 7.08
C GLN A 192 35.12 15.44 7.94
N LEU A 193 33.85 15.70 8.21
CA LEU A 193 33.44 16.78 9.09
C LEU A 193 33.76 16.43 10.54
N PRO A 194 34.07 17.41 11.41
CA PRO A 194 34.10 17.24 12.85
C PRO A 194 32.78 16.67 13.37
N TYR A 195 32.80 15.96 14.49
CA TYR A 195 31.61 15.29 15.06
C TYR A 195 30.43 16.26 15.27
N GLY A 196 30.67 17.44 15.84
CA GLY A 196 29.66 18.46 16.02
C GLY A 196 29.02 18.92 14.71
N ASP A 197 29.82 19.05 13.65
CA ASP A 197 29.32 19.45 12.33
C ASP A 197 28.57 18.32 11.63
N GLN A 198 28.97 17.06 11.83
CA GLN A 198 28.17 15.91 11.38
C GLN A 198 26.79 15.90 12.02
N ARG A 199 26.69 16.21 13.31
CA ARG A 199 25.40 16.32 14.00
C ARG A 199 24.55 17.47 13.48
N ARG A 200 25.16 18.65 13.22
CA ARG A 200 24.48 19.78 12.57
C ARG A 200 23.99 19.42 11.18
N LEU A 201 24.78 18.68 10.40
CA LEU A 201 24.40 18.20 9.08
C LEU A 201 23.21 17.23 9.14
N GLU A 202 23.17 16.31 10.13
CA GLU A 202 22.03 15.43 10.34
C GLU A 202 20.73 16.20 10.64
N ILE A 203 20.83 17.26 11.46
CA ILE A 203 19.71 18.16 11.75
C ILE A 203 19.29 18.94 10.48
N ALA A 204 20.25 19.45 9.69
CA ALA A 204 19.95 20.12 8.43
C ALA A 204 19.16 19.22 7.47
N ARG A 205 19.59 17.96 7.32
CA ARG A 205 18.88 16.96 6.52
C ARG A 205 17.49 16.69 7.04
N ALA A 206 17.31 16.60 8.36
CA ALA A 206 16.01 16.40 8.99
C ALA A 206 15.07 17.60 8.75
N LEU A 207 15.56 18.82 8.87
CA LEU A 207 14.82 20.06 8.59
C LEU A 207 14.43 20.18 7.12
N ALA A 208 15.31 19.79 6.21
CA ALA A 208 15.08 19.84 4.77
C ALA A 208 13.87 19.00 4.33
N THR A 209 13.49 17.96 5.09
CA THR A 209 12.27 17.17 4.81
C THR A 209 10.98 17.97 4.95
N GLY A 210 11.02 19.22 5.43
CA GLY A 210 9.84 20.01 5.77
C GLY A 210 9.17 19.55 7.08
N ALA A 211 9.95 19.06 8.03
CA ALA A 211 9.44 18.55 9.29
C ALA A 211 8.76 19.67 10.11
N LYS A 212 7.59 19.33 10.66
CA LYS A 212 6.85 20.13 11.64
C LYS A 212 7.22 19.76 13.07
N LEU A 213 7.68 18.53 13.25
CA LEU A 213 8.17 17.97 14.51
C LEU A 213 9.50 17.27 14.24
N ILE A 214 10.52 17.63 15.00
CA ILE A 214 11.82 16.94 15.01
C ILE A 214 12.04 16.31 16.38
N LEU A 215 12.40 15.01 16.35
CA LEU A 215 12.83 14.26 17.53
C LEU A 215 14.36 14.20 17.52
N LEU A 216 14.98 14.74 18.56
CA LEU A 216 16.41 14.73 18.78
C LEU A 216 16.73 13.78 19.93
N ASP A 217 17.51 12.76 19.65
CA ASP A 217 17.86 11.70 20.61
C ASP A 217 19.32 11.87 21.02
N GLU A 218 19.53 12.36 22.25
CA GLU A 218 20.82 12.69 22.83
C GLU A 218 21.76 13.47 21.87
N PRO A 219 21.32 14.59 21.32
CA PRO A 219 22.07 15.27 20.27
C PRO A 219 23.39 15.89 20.74
N ALA A 220 23.54 16.15 22.05
CA ALA A 220 24.75 16.69 22.65
C ALA A 220 25.75 15.62 23.13
N ALA A 221 25.41 14.32 23.01
CA ALA A 221 26.30 13.26 23.44
C ALA A 221 27.66 13.32 22.72
N GLY A 222 28.75 13.25 23.49
CA GLY A 222 30.11 13.28 22.95
C GLY A 222 30.62 14.66 22.51
N MET A 223 29.86 15.73 22.75
CA MET A 223 30.27 17.12 22.46
C MET A 223 30.98 17.74 23.66
N ASN A 224 31.87 18.66 23.37
CA ASN A 224 32.42 19.52 24.41
C ASN A 224 31.37 20.59 24.85
N PRO A 225 31.56 21.26 26.01
CA PRO A 225 30.58 22.22 26.52
C PRO A 225 30.24 23.38 25.55
N ASN A 226 31.20 23.85 24.74
CA ASN A 226 30.96 24.90 23.77
C ASN A 226 30.11 24.39 22.59
N GLU A 227 30.43 23.21 22.05
CA GLU A 227 29.66 22.58 21.00
C GLU A 227 28.21 22.28 21.46
N ALA A 228 28.03 21.81 22.70
CA ALA A 228 26.72 21.60 23.28
C ALA A 228 25.93 22.92 23.42
N ALA A 229 26.60 24.01 23.83
CA ALA A 229 25.98 25.33 23.93
C ALA A 229 25.55 25.86 22.53
N ASP A 230 26.40 25.68 21.51
CA ASP A 230 26.09 26.04 20.13
C ASP A 230 24.91 25.22 19.56
N LEU A 231 24.88 23.93 19.87
CA LEU A 231 23.77 23.06 19.50
C LEU A 231 22.47 23.48 20.18
N ALA A 232 22.53 23.84 21.47
CA ALA A 232 21.38 24.38 22.21
C ALA A 232 20.83 25.63 21.51
N GLY A 233 21.70 26.56 21.13
CA GLY A 233 21.32 27.76 20.36
C GLY A 233 20.72 27.41 18.97
N LEU A 234 21.20 26.35 18.32
CA LEU A 234 20.59 25.87 17.09
C LEU A 234 19.17 25.34 17.33
N VAL A 235 18.93 24.59 18.41
CA VAL A 235 17.60 24.07 18.79
C VAL A 235 16.64 25.22 19.07
N GLU A 236 17.06 26.26 19.78
CA GLU A 236 16.28 27.49 20.02
C GLU A 236 15.86 28.13 18.66
N ARG A 237 16.79 28.32 17.73
CA ARG A 237 16.46 28.86 16.39
C ARG A 237 15.51 27.97 15.59
N ILE A 238 15.56 26.64 15.73
CA ILE A 238 14.62 25.71 15.11
C ILE A 238 13.22 25.93 15.65
N ARG A 239 13.07 26.01 16.98
CA ARG A 239 11.81 26.32 17.66
C ARG A 239 11.23 27.66 17.20
N ASP A 240 12.07 28.70 17.14
CA ASP A 240 11.65 30.05 16.76
C ASP A 240 11.18 30.14 15.29
N ARG A 241 11.55 29.16 14.45
CA ARG A 241 10.99 28.96 13.10
C ARG A 241 9.63 28.23 13.10
N GLY A 242 9.05 27.92 14.25
CA GLY A 242 7.78 27.24 14.39
C GLY A 242 7.85 25.71 14.22
N VAL A 243 9.04 25.13 14.29
CA VAL A 243 9.22 23.68 14.29
C VAL A 243 9.21 23.18 15.72
N THR A 244 8.32 22.26 16.02
CA THR A 244 8.28 21.61 17.34
C THR A 244 9.50 20.70 17.50
N VAL A 245 10.18 20.79 18.63
CA VAL A 245 11.32 19.92 18.96
C VAL A 245 10.96 19.05 20.15
N LEU A 246 11.08 17.74 20.00
CA LEU A 246 11.08 16.79 21.11
C LEU A 246 12.52 16.35 21.34
N LEU A 247 13.06 16.74 22.49
CA LEU A 247 14.45 16.49 22.87
C LEU A 247 14.49 15.39 23.94
N ILE A 248 15.31 14.38 23.75
CA ILE A 248 15.69 13.40 24.77
C ILE A 248 17.13 13.71 25.15
N GLU A 249 17.37 14.07 26.38
CA GLU A 249 18.68 14.45 26.90
C GLU A 249 18.80 14.13 28.38
N HIS A 250 20.02 13.88 28.82
CA HIS A 250 20.38 13.65 30.21
C HIS A 250 21.26 14.79 30.78
N HIS A 251 21.72 15.72 29.92
CA HIS A 251 22.46 16.91 30.35
C HIS A 251 21.49 17.99 30.85
N MET A 252 21.24 17.99 32.15
CA MET A 252 20.24 18.86 32.79
C MET A 252 20.41 20.34 32.47
N ASN A 253 21.69 20.83 32.37
CA ASN A 253 21.96 22.24 32.02
C ASN A 253 21.42 22.61 30.63
N VAL A 254 21.53 21.72 29.66
CA VAL A 254 20.99 21.92 28.30
C VAL A 254 19.47 21.91 28.34
N VAL A 255 18.88 20.86 28.96
CA VAL A 255 17.42 20.68 29.03
C VAL A 255 16.75 21.85 29.72
N MET A 256 17.23 22.27 30.91
CA MET A 256 16.66 23.36 31.66
C MET A 256 16.73 24.72 30.96
N ARG A 257 17.71 24.92 30.07
CA ARG A 257 17.90 26.15 29.32
C ARG A 257 16.95 26.32 28.16
N ILE A 258 16.72 25.23 27.37
CA ILE A 258 16.08 25.34 26.06
C ILE A 258 14.65 24.82 26.01
N SER A 259 14.22 24.09 27.04
CA SER A 259 12.90 23.45 27.05
C SER A 259 11.81 24.38 27.58
N ASP A 260 10.66 24.40 26.92
CA ASP A 260 9.45 25.05 27.41
C ASP A 260 8.71 24.17 28.43
N ARG A 261 8.76 22.85 28.24
CA ARG A 261 8.22 21.83 29.13
C ARG A 261 9.15 20.63 29.21
N ILE A 262 9.23 20.03 30.38
CA ILE A 262 10.07 18.87 30.67
C ILE A 262 9.19 17.76 31.24
N ALA A 263 9.33 16.54 30.70
CA ALA A 263 8.83 15.32 31.34
C ALA A 263 10.04 14.49 31.79
N VAL A 264 10.07 14.20 33.09
CA VAL A 264 11.15 13.42 33.71
C VAL A 264 10.75 11.96 33.80
N LEU A 265 11.60 11.09 33.30
CA LEU A 265 11.41 9.64 33.35
C LEU A 265 12.48 9.03 34.26
N ASP A 266 12.06 8.18 35.17
CA ASP A 266 12.91 7.36 36.02
C ASP A 266 12.49 5.89 35.88
N HIS A 267 13.41 4.99 35.53
CA HIS A 267 13.16 3.56 35.29
C HIS A 267 11.92 3.30 34.39
N GLY A 268 11.71 4.14 33.36
CA GLY A 268 10.59 4.01 32.43
C GLY A 268 9.25 4.56 32.95
N THR A 269 9.20 5.10 34.16
CA THR A 269 8.02 5.74 34.76
C THR A 269 8.18 7.25 34.75
N LYS A 270 7.12 7.98 34.34
CA LYS A 270 7.11 9.44 34.42
C LYS A 270 6.93 9.87 35.88
N ILE A 271 7.96 10.52 36.47
CA ILE A 271 7.98 10.97 37.85
C ILE A 271 7.59 12.44 38.01
N ALA A 272 7.87 13.28 36.98
CA ALA A 272 7.49 14.69 37.00
C ALA A 272 7.18 15.21 35.60
N GLU A 273 6.41 16.28 35.48
CA GLU A 273 6.16 17.02 34.24
C GLU A 273 5.82 18.48 34.59
N GLY A 274 6.50 19.43 33.93
CA GLY A 274 6.24 20.85 34.17
C GLY A 274 7.20 21.75 33.40
N THR A 275 7.21 23.01 33.75
CA THR A 275 8.22 23.97 33.30
C THR A 275 9.59 23.66 33.94
N PRO A 276 10.71 24.14 33.37
CA PRO A 276 12.03 23.96 33.99
C PRO A 276 12.10 24.37 35.45
N ALA A 277 11.40 25.48 35.83
CA ALA A 277 11.36 25.98 37.19
C ALA A 277 10.61 25.05 38.16
N GLU A 278 9.51 24.44 37.72
CA GLU A 278 8.73 23.47 38.50
C GLU A 278 9.51 22.17 38.69
N VAL A 279 10.05 21.61 37.59
CA VAL A 279 10.81 20.35 37.60
C VAL A 279 12.08 20.46 38.46
N ARG A 280 12.72 21.60 38.46
CA ARG A 280 13.93 21.84 39.30
C ARG A 280 13.66 21.78 40.80
N ARG A 281 12.40 22.01 41.23
CA ARG A 281 11.97 22.03 42.63
C ARG A 281 11.25 20.75 43.06
N ASP A 282 11.02 19.85 42.12
CA ASP A 282 10.31 18.61 42.41
C ASP A 282 11.20 17.66 43.23
N GLU A 283 10.75 17.25 44.40
CA GLU A 283 11.50 16.41 45.33
C GLU A 283 11.88 15.06 44.70
N LYS A 284 11.00 14.45 43.88
CA LYS A 284 11.28 13.19 43.21
C LYS A 284 12.40 13.32 42.15
N VAL A 285 12.46 14.48 41.49
CA VAL A 285 13.52 14.77 40.53
C VAL A 285 14.84 15.01 41.21
N ILE A 286 14.79 15.74 42.36
CA ILE A 286 15.98 15.98 43.19
C ILE A 286 16.55 14.66 43.70
N GLU A 287 15.70 13.79 44.24
CA GLU A 287 16.10 12.46 44.73
C GLU A 287 16.68 11.58 43.60
N ALA A 288 16.02 11.54 42.44
CA ALA A 288 16.43 10.66 41.31
C ALA A 288 17.69 11.13 40.60
N TYR A 289 17.91 12.45 40.45
CA TYR A 289 18.94 13.01 39.57
C TYR A 289 19.95 13.96 40.29
N LEU A 290 19.59 14.52 41.42
CA LEU A 290 20.41 15.49 42.17
C LEU A 290 20.77 15.01 43.56
N GLY A 291 20.10 13.99 44.08
CA GLY A 291 20.30 13.43 45.41
C GLY A 291 21.25 12.22 45.50
N GLY A 292 21.85 11.82 44.38
CA GLY A 292 22.72 10.62 44.28
C GLY A 292 24.20 10.86 44.59
N GLU A 293 24.58 11.99 45.16
CA GLU A 293 25.92 12.17 45.77
C GLU A 293 25.85 11.86 47.27
N GLY A 294 25.81 10.54 47.55
CA GLY A 294 25.94 10.00 48.87
C GLY A 294 26.91 8.83 48.89
#